data_ea074a07dd4a72c5a61068e9cce1afe1
#
_entry.id   ea074a07dd4a72c5a61068e9cce1afe1
#
_cell.length_a   1.000
_cell.length_b   1.000
_cell.length_c   1.000
_cell.angle_alpha   90.00
_cell.angle_beta   90.00
_cell.angle_gamma   90.00
#
_symmetry.space_group_name_H-M   'P 1'
#
loop_
_entity.id
_entity.type
_entity.pdbx_description
1 polymer ?
#
loop_
_entity_poly.entity_id
_entity_poly.type
_entity_poly.pdbx_seq_one_letter_code
_entity_poly.pdbx_strand_id
1 'polypeptide(L)'
;MDLLTEFFELYFFAGRIIALRTICYLKTFFRWNLLKTTLVKIEENHMKLEKKLVTTGYWLFRWRSYFPIIMILIFIPAMAEYEYLGGDREMTTYWGLFSLFIGLFGLFFRILVVGHTPQNTSGRNTREQIAEVLNTTGWYSVVRHPLYFGNYLMGLGIAIFPCIWWLPVIYTLSFALYYERIMAAEEDFLRAKFGEDFEKWSEITPGFFPAFYKWDSPSLEFSFKNILRREYSSLFALVLSFSILDMTGNFLIEKKFYLVPIWNYLFWITLVAYLILRTVKRHTTMLDVKGR
;
A
#
# COMPACT_ATOMS: atom_id res chain seq x y z
N MET A 1 8.13 -78.15 35.58
CA MET A 1 8.62 -76.85 36.05
C MET A 1 8.55 -75.78 34.99
N ASP A 2 8.00 -76.07 33.84
CA ASP A 2 8.06 -75.19 32.65
C ASP A 2 6.80 -74.36 32.39
N LEU A 3 5.63 -74.80 32.84
CA LEU A 3 4.38 -74.05 32.57
C LEU A 3 4.22 -72.75 33.40
N LEU A 4 4.80 -72.66 34.55
CA LEU A 4 4.79 -71.47 35.42
C LEU A 4 5.75 -70.37 34.93
N THR A 5 6.88 -70.75 34.37
CA THR A 5 7.85 -69.81 33.79
C THR A 5 7.31 -69.20 32.51
N GLU A 6 6.69 -69.95 31.63
CA GLU A 6 6.05 -69.41 30.41
C GLU A 6 4.89 -68.46 30.75
N PHE A 7 4.08 -68.79 31.79
CA PHE A 7 2.97 -67.91 32.23
C PHE A 7 3.50 -66.57 32.81
N PHE A 8 4.61 -66.58 33.52
CA PHE A 8 5.25 -65.36 34.02
C PHE A 8 5.86 -64.52 32.91
N GLU A 9 6.50 -65.11 31.90
CA GLU A 9 7.04 -64.40 30.77
C GLU A 9 5.93 -63.74 29.91
N LEU A 10 4.81 -64.49 29.68
CA LEU A 10 3.65 -63.93 28.96
C LEU A 10 3.02 -62.74 29.72
N TYR A 11 2.94 -62.81 31.03
CA TYR A 11 2.39 -61.75 31.89
C TYR A 11 3.26 -60.51 31.91
N PHE A 12 4.58 -60.69 31.97
CA PHE A 12 5.57 -59.59 31.86
C PHE A 12 5.60 -58.97 30.46
N PHE A 13 5.43 -59.78 29.42
CA PHE A 13 5.38 -59.29 28.03
C PHE A 13 4.09 -58.52 27.76
N ALA A 14 2.95 -58.99 28.20
CA ALA A 14 1.69 -58.27 28.11
C ALA A 14 1.69 -56.95 28.90
N GLY A 15 2.26 -56.92 30.09
CA GLY A 15 2.43 -55.71 30.88
C GLY A 15 3.32 -54.65 30.21
N ARG A 16 4.43 -55.08 29.55
CA ARG A 16 5.29 -54.19 28.77
C ARG A 16 4.56 -53.60 27.57
N ILE A 17 3.77 -54.37 26.83
CA ILE A 17 2.98 -53.88 25.68
C ILE A 17 1.93 -52.88 26.12
N ILE A 18 1.24 -53.12 27.24
CA ILE A 18 0.23 -52.22 27.78
C ILE A 18 0.89 -50.90 28.23
N ALA A 19 2.03 -50.97 28.92
CA ALA A 19 2.80 -49.82 29.38
C ALA A 19 3.30 -48.99 28.21
N LEU A 20 3.85 -49.59 27.14
CA LEU A 20 4.31 -48.91 25.94
C LEU A 20 3.16 -48.24 25.16
N ARG A 21 2.01 -48.91 25.06
CA ARG A 21 0.79 -48.31 24.45
C ARG A 21 0.28 -47.13 25.26
N THR A 22 0.28 -47.23 26.59
CA THR A 22 -0.19 -46.14 27.47
C THR A 22 0.77 -44.92 27.40
N ILE A 23 2.10 -45.17 27.37
CA ILE A 23 3.11 -44.10 27.22
C ILE A 23 2.98 -43.46 25.85
N CYS A 24 2.73 -44.21 24.77
CA CYS A 24 2.54 -43.67 23.45
C CYS A 24 1.25 -42.87 23.38
N TYR A 25 0.16 -43.30 23.99
CA TYR A 25 -1.12 -42.55 24.06
C TYR A 25 -0.98 -41.26 24.88
N LEU A 26 -0.28 -41.29 26.01
CA LEU A 26 0.00 -40.11 26.85
C LEU A 26 0.85 -39.10 26.08
N LYS A 27 1.89 -39.56 25.37
CA LYS A 27 2.74 -38.66 24.55
C LYS A 27 1.98 -38.00 23.41
N THR A 28 1.13 -38.74 22.71
CA THR A 28 0.31 -38.16 21.62
C THR A 28 -0.77 -37.23 22.18
N PHE A 29 -1.40 -37.57 23.31
CA PHE A 29 -2.39 -36.72 23.97
C PHE A 29 -1.79 -35.43 24.51
N PHE A 30 -0.59 -35.49 25.13
CA PHE A 30 0.12 -34.32 25.64
C PHE A 30 0.62 -33.41 24.49
N ARG A 31 1.11 -34.00 23.40
CA ARG A 31 1.53 -33.28 22.20
C ARG A 31 0.36 -32.61 21.50
N TRP A 32 -0.80 -33.28 21.43
CA TRP A 32 -2.04 -32.73 20.88
C TRP A 32 -2.56 -31.54 21.69
N ASN A 33 -2.62 -31.66 23.00
CA ASN A 33 -3.05 -30.57 23.89
C ASN A 33 -2.10 -29.37 23.83
N LEU A 34 -0.79 -29.59 23.77
CA LEU A 34 0.20 -28.53 23.62
C LEU A 34 0.02 -27.81 22.30
N LEU A 35 -0.16 -28.52 21.19
CA LEU A 35 -0.43 -27.95 19.87
C LEU A 35 -1.72 -27.14 19.88
N LYS A 36 -2.79 -27.69 20.45
CA LYS A 36 -4.10 -27.00 20.54
C LYS A 36 -3.97 -25.69 21.35
N THR A 37 -3.32 -25.74 22.50
CA THR A 37 -3.09 -24.54 23.34
C THR A 37 -2.23 -23.51 22.61
N THR A 38 -1.22 -23.95 21.86
CA THR A 38 -0.35 -23.05 21.07
C THR A 38 -1.13 -22.42 19.94
N LEU A 39 -1.96 -23.17 19.21
CA LEU A 39 -2.80 -22.65 18.15
C LEU A 39 -3.81 -21.60 18.66
N VAL A 40 -4.51 -21.90 19.76
CA VAL A 40 -5.44 -20.94 20.38
C VAL A 40 -4.72 -19.65 20.79
N LYS A 41 -3.51 -19.77 21.35
CA LYS A 41 -2.74 -18.58 21.72
C LYS A 41 -2.24 -17.79 20.53
N ILE A 42 -1.93 -18.45 19.40
CA ILE A 42 -1.57 -17.78 18.14
C ILE A 42 -2.78 -17.02 17.59
N GLU A 43 -3.96 -17.65 17.56
CA GLU A 43 -5.21 -17.01 17.11
C GLU A 43 -5.57 -15.80 17.98
N GLU A 44 -5.45 -15.92 19.31
CA GLU A 44 -5.72 -14.81 20.23
C GLU A 44 -4.77 -13.63 20.03
N ASN A 45 -3.50 -13.91 19.80
CA ASN A 45 -2.50 -12.89 19.51
C ASN A 45 -2.74 -12.25 18.13
N HIS A 46 -3.15 -13.03 17.13
CA HIS A 46 -3.50 -12.55 15.80
C HIS A 46 -4.69 -11.58 15.87
N MET A 47 -5.77 -11.99 16.56
CA MET A 47 -6.96 -11.12 16.76
C MET A 47 -6.61 -9.82 17.51
N LYS A 48 -5.74 -9.88 18.52
CA LYS A 48 -5.28 -8.68 19.25
C LYS A 48 -4.48 -7.74 18.34
N LEU A 49 -3.61 -8.30 17.50
CA LEU A 49 -2.81 -7.53 16.54
C LEU A 49 -3.73 -6.87 15.48
N GLU A 50 -4.64 -7.62 14.89
CA GLU A 50 -5.60 -7.11 13.91
C GLU A 50 -6.42 -5.96 14.50
N LYS A 51 -7.00 -6.13 15.68
CA LYS A 51 -7.73 -5.06 16.38
C LYS A 51 -6.89 -3.82 16.64
N LYS A 52 -5.59 -3.99 16.96
CA LYS A 52 -4.66 -2.87 17.14
C LYS A 52 -4.37 -2.16 15.83
N LEU A 53 -4.17 -2.91 14.74
CA LEU A 53 -3.96 -2.35 13.40
C LEU A 53 -5.18 -1.54 12.95
N VAL A 54 -6.38 -2.09 13.08
CA VAL A 54 -7.65 -1.42 12.77
C VAL A 54 -7.81 -0.13 13.58
N THR A 55 -7.66 -0.20 14.91
CA THR A 55 -7.85 0.97 15.79
C THR A 55 -6.88 2.09 15.46
N THR A 56 -5.59 1.76 15.25
CA THR A 56 -4.59 2.75 14.85
C THR A 56 -4.81 3.23 13.42
N GLY A 57 -5.33 2.36 12.55
CA GLY A 57 -5.66 2.65 11.16
C GLY A 57 -6.75 3.70 11.02
N TYR A 58 -7.81 3.66 11.82
CA TYR A 58 -8.85 4.71 11.84
C TYR A 58 -8.28 6.09 12.19
N TRP A 59 -7.36 6.16 13.14
CA TRP A 59 -6.68 7.41 13.47
C TRP A 59 -5.79 7.88 12.31
N LEU A 60 -4.97 7.02 11.74
CA LEU A 60 -4.09 7.33 10.61
C LEU A 60 -4.87 7.70 9.35
N PHE A 61 -6.02 7.07 9.10
CA PHE A 61 -6.91 7.39 7.99
C PHE A 61 -7.34 8.86 8.00
N ARG A 62 -7.67 9.39 9.17
CA ARG A 62 -8.02 10.83 9.33
C ARG A 62 -6.85 11.73 8.96
N TRP A 63 -5.60 11.32 9.26
CA TRP A 63 -4.38 12.09 9.05
C TRP A 63 -3.63 11.73 7.77
N ARG A 64 -4.19 10.87 6.91
CA ARG A 64 -3.50 10.34 5.71
C ARG A 64 -3.00 11.41 4.73
N SER A 65 -3.65 12.56 4.69
CA SER A 65 -3.23 13.69 3.83
C SER A 65 -1.93 14.36 4.31
N TYR A 66 -1.53 14.12 5.55
CA TYR A 66 -0.31 14.67 6.14
C TYR A 66 0.90 13.74 6.02
N PHE A 67 0.70 12.49 5.56
CA PHE A 67 1.81 11.56 5.35
C PHE A 67 2.94 12.13 4.50
N PRO A 68 2.70 12.85 3.37
CA PRO A 68 3.77 13.47 2.61
C PRO A 68 4.58 14.48 3.42
N ILE A 69 3.94 15.22 4.35
CA ILE A 69 4.63 16.19 5.21
C ILE A 69 5.57 15.47 6.18
N ILE A 70 5.13 14.34 6.74
CA ILE A 70 5.99 13.52 7.63
C ILE A 70 7.19 12.98 6.84
N MET A 71 6.98 12.61 5.58
CA MET A 71 8.07 12.14 4.71
C MET A 71 9.12 13.23 4.44
N ILE A 72 8.74 14.52 4.38
CA ILE A 72 9.68 15.63 4.22
C ILE A 72 10.77 15.61 5.30
N LEU A 73 10.45 15.23 6.54
CA LEU A 73 11.42 15.11 7.63
C LEU A 73 12.52 14.08 7.34
N ILE A 74 12.22 13.05 6.56
CA ILE A 74 13.20 12.03 6.14
C ILE A 74 14.06 12.56 4.98
N PHE A 75 13.49 13.41 4.12
CA PHE A 75 14.22 14.01 3.01
C PHE A 75 15.26 15.06 3.46
N ILE A 76 15.05 15.73 4.59
CA ILE A 76 16.00 16.73 5.09
C ILE A 76 17.42 16.15 5.29
N PRO A 77 17.62 15.07 6.09
CA PRO A 77 18.94 14.47 6.23
C PRO A 77 19.45 13.85 4.92
N ALA A 78 18.56 13.30 4.09
CA ALA A 78 18.96 12.78 2.79
C ALA A 78 19.52 13.87 1.89
N MET A 79 18.87 15.01 1.82
CA MET A 79 19.39 16.13 1.00
C MET A 79 20.72 16.70 1.52
N ALA A 80 21.07 16.49 2.80
CA ALA A 80 22.39 16.85 3.30
C ALA A 80 23.53 15.97 2.73
N GLU A 81 23.20 14.74 2.29
CA GLU A 81 24.13 13.81 1.61
C GLU A 81 24.07 13.93 0.07
N TYR A 82 23.27 14.88 -0.45
CA TYR A 82 23.03 14.99 -1.88
C TYR A 82 24.28 15.41 -2.65
N GLU A 83 24.63 14.64 -3.67
CA GLU A 83 25.68 14.90 -4.63
C GLU A 83 25.18 14.68 -6.06
N TYR A 84 25.82 15.30 -7.04
CA TYR A 84 25.55 14.96 -8.42
C TYR A 84 26.02 13.53 -8.71
N LEU A 85 25.21 12.75 -9.41
CA LEU A 85 25.51 11.37 -9.78
C LEU A 85 26.82 11.32 -10.59
N GLY A 86 27.85 10.67 -10.03
CA GLY A 86 29.19 10.65 -10.61
C GLY A 86 29.87 12.01 -10.74
N GLY A 87 29.41 13.01 -9.98
CA GLY A 87 29.87 14.40 -10.10
C GLY A 87 29.35 15.13 -11.34
N ASP A 88 28.46 14.51 -12.12
CA ASP A 88 27.97 15.06 -13.39
C ASP A 88 26.50 15.47 -13.27
N ARG A 89 26.25 16.72 -13.61
CA ARG A 89 24.93 17.34 -13.63
C ARG A 89 24.00 16.74 -14.68
N GLU A 90 24.52 16.45 -15.85
CA GLU A 90 23.73 15.90 -16.94
C GLU A 90 23.26 14.48 -16.61
N MET A 91 24.15 13.64 -16.09
CA MET A 91 23.82 12.31 -15.56
C MET A 91 22.75 12.38 -14.47
N THR A 92 22.86 13.33 -13.56
CA THR A 92 21.86 13.57 -12.51
C THR A 92 20.49 13.94 -13.10
N THR A 93 20.48 14.71 -14.18
CA THR A 93 19.23 15.05 -14.88
C THR A 93 18.58 13.82 -15.52
N TYR A 94 19.35 12.96 -16.19
CA TYR A 94 18.82 11.70 -16.73
C TYR A 94 18.29 10.75 -15.63
N TRP A 95 19.00 10.67 -14.52
CA TRP A 95 18.53 9.92 -13.35
C TRP A 95 17.23 10.50 -12.80
N GLY A 96 17.12 11.81 -12.73
CA GLY A 96 15.89 12.50 -12.34
C GLY A 96 14.71 12.21 -13.28
N LEU A 97 14.95 12.16 -14.59
CA LEU A 97 13.93 11.78 -15.57
C LEU A 97 13.49 10.31 -15.43
N PHE A 98 14.43 9.39 -15.17
CA PHE A 98 14.11 8.01 -14.85
C PHE A 98 13.26 7.90 -13.58
N SER A 99 13.60 8.64 -12.54
CA SER A 99 12.85 8.71 -11.28
C SER A 99 11.44 9.27 -11.50
N LEU A 100 11.33 10.33 -12.33
CA LEU A 100 10.04 10.90 -12.75
C LEU A 100 9.20 9.85 -13.52
N PHE A 101 9.81 9.08 -14.40
CA PHE A 101 9.12 8.02 -15.12
C PHE A 101 8.46 7.01 -14.18
N ILE A 102 9.14 6.59 -13.10
CA ILE A 102 8.56 5.72 -12.06
C ILE A 102 7.36 6.41 -11.40
N GLY A 103 7.50 7.69 -11.05
CA GLY A 103 6.40 8.47 -10.47
C GLY A 103 5.21 8.63 -11.42
N LEU A 104 5.47 8.91 -12.69
CA LEU A 104 4.44 9.00 -13.73
C LEU A 104 3.76 7.65 -14.00
N PHE A 105 4.50 6.55 -13.91
CA PHE A 105 3.91 5.21 -14.00
C PHE A 105 2.92 4.95 -12.85
N GLY A 106 3.23 5.39 -11.64
CA GLY A 106 2.28 5.36 -10.52
C GLY A 106 1.04 6.22 -10.77
N LEU A 107 1.23 7.42 -11.30
CA LEU A 107 0.12 8.31 -11.68
C LEU A 107 -0.72 7.71 -12.81
N PHE A 108 -0.09 7.12 -13.82
CA PHE A 108 -0.77 6.43 -14.92
C PHE A 108 -1.64 5.29 -14.39
N PHE A 109 -1.11 4.47 -13.47
CA PHE A 109 -1.89 3.43 -12.82
C PHE A 109 -3.12 4.02 -12.10
N ARG A 110 -2.98 5.12 -11.38
CA ARG A 110 -4.11 5.82 -10.75
C ARG A 110 -5.13 6.35 -11.76
N ILE A 111 -4.66 6.90 -12.88
CA ILE A 111 -5.52 7.36 -14.00
C ILE A 111 -6.40 6.23 -14.50
N LEU A 112 -5.83 5.04 -14.71
CA LEU A 112 -6.57 3.86 -15.15
C LEU A 112 -7.64 3.44 -14.12
N VAL A 113 -7.32 3.49 -12.83
CA VAL A 113 -8.26 3.18 -11.74
C VAL A 113 -9.38 4.22 -11.70
N VAL A 114 -9.02 5.50 -11.60
CA VAL A 114 -9.99 6.62 -11.44
C VAL A 114 -10.90 6.76 -12.66
N GLY A 115 -10.39 6.42 -13.85
CA GLY A 115 -11.19 6.44 -15.08
C GLY A 115 -12.41 5.53 -15.04
N HIS A 116 -12.39 4.46 -14.25
CA HIS A 116 -13.48 3.48 -14.11
C HIS A 116 -14.20 3.51 -12.75
N THR A 117 -13.81 4.43 -11.85
CA THR A 117 -14.34 4.42 -10.47
C THR A 117 -15.67 5.17 -10.37
N PRO A 118 -16.71 4.57 -9.72
CA PRO A 118 -17.97 5.24 -9.43
C PRO A 118 -17.82 6.34 -8.37
N GLN A 119 -18.87 7.15 -8.21
CA GLN A 119 -18.95 8.18 -7.19
C GLN A 119 -18.93 7.55 -5.78
N ASN A 120 -18.31 8.24 -4.82
CA ASN A 120 -18.30 7.86 -3.40
C ASN A 120 -17.75 6.46 -3.06
N THR A 121 -16.97 5.84 -3.96
CA THR A 121 -16.34 4.54 -3.73
C THR A 121 -14.83 4.59 -3.53
N SER A 122 -14.19 5.70 -3.87
CA SER A 122 -12.77 5.94 -3.63
C SER A 122 -12.59 7.33 -3.03
N GLY A 123 -12.56 7.39 -1.70
CA GLY A 123 -12.74 8.64 -1.01
C GLY A 123 -11.53 9.56 -0.97
N ARG A 124 -11.73 10.82 -1.36
CA ARG A 124 -10.96 11.96 -0.85
C ARG A 124 -11.49 12.43 0.52
N ASN A 125 -12.53 11.79 1.03
CA ASN A 125 -13.13 12.15 2.31
C ASN A 125 -12.25 11.63 3.44
N THR A 126 -11.68 12.55 4.22
CA THR A 126 -10.80 12.22 5.35
C THR A 126 -11.55 12.16 6.69
N ARG A 127 -12.79 12.66 6.73
CA ARG A 127 -13.58 12.69 7.98
C ARG A 127 -14.27 11.36 8.25
N GLU A 128 -14.84 10.77 7.21
CA GLU A 128 -15.58 9.50 7.30
C GLU A 128 -15.27 8.63 6.09
N GLN A 129 -15.28 7.31 6.29
CA GLN A 129 -15.20 6.35 5.19
C GLN A 129 -16.58 6.27 4.54
N ILE A 130 -16.65 6.50 3.23
CA ILE A 130 -17.86 6.42 2.45
C ILE A 130 -17.65 5.40 1.33
N ALA A 131 -18.52 4.40 1.28
CA ALA A 131 -18.59 3.45 0.19
C ALA A 131 -20.07 3.16 -0.10
N GLU A 132 -20.63 3.70 -1.16
CA GLU A 132 -22.02 3.42 -1.54
C GLU A 132 -22.16 2.03 -2.15
N VAL A 133 -21.15 1.60 -2.89
CA VAL A 133 -21.10 0.30 -3.57
C VAL A 133 -19.73 -0.33 -3.32
N LEU A 134 -19.69 -1.65 -3.13
CA LEU A 134 -18.44 -2.40 -3.13
C LEU A 134 -17.95 -2.53 -4.57
N ASN A 135 -16.80 -1.93 -4.85
CA ASN A 135 -16.20 -1.99 -6.17
C ASN A 135 -15.28 -3.22 -6.27
N THR A 136 -15.67 -4.20 -7.09
CA THR A 136 -14.99 -5.51 -7.22
C THR A 136 -14.47 -5.77 -8.63
N THR A 137 -14.77 -4.90 -9.60
CA THR A 137 -14.45 -5.06 -11.02
C THR A 137 -13.32 -4.14 -11.47
N GLY A 138 -12.80 -4.33 -12.67
CA GLY A 138 -11.68 -3.57 -13.22
C GLY A 138 -10.43 -3.74 -12.35
N TRP A 139 -9.79 -2.65 -12.00
CA TRP A 139 -8.57 -2.67 -11.16
C TRP A 139 -8.81 -3.22 -9.75
N TYR A 140 -10.06 -3.19 -9.26
CA TYR A 140 -10.43 -3.77 -7.97
C TYR A 140 -10.64 -5.30 -8.03
N SER A 141 -10.64 -5.91 -9.20
CA SER A 141 -10.58 -7.37 -9.33
C SER A 141 -9.17 -7.92 -9.17
N VAL A 142 -8.14 -7.11 -9.44
CA VAL A 142 -6.74 -7.54 -9.39
C VAL A 142 -6.01 -7.12 -8.11
N VAL A 143 -6.50 -6.07 -7.42
CA VAL A 143 -5.94 -5.60 -6.15
C VAL A 143 -6.99 -4.81 -5.36
N ARG A 144 -7.05 -5.01 -4.03
CA ARG A 144 -8.07 -4.36 -3.19
C ARG A 144 -7.83 -2.86 -3.04
N HIS A 145 -6.57 -2.42 -3.00
CA HIS A 145 -6.19 -1.03 -2.78
C HIS A 145 -5.39 -0.43 -3.95
N PRO A 146 -5.96 -0.37 -5.17
CA PRO A 146 -5.21 0.03 -6.37
C PRO A 146 -4.67 1.47 -6.30
N LEU A 147 -5.39 2.38 -5.66
CA LEU A 147 -4.94 3.77 -5.52
C LEU A 147 -3.73 3.91 -4.60
N TYR A 148 -3.61 3.05 -3.57
CA TYR A 148 -2.43 3.06 -2.70
C TYR A 148 -1.20 2.50 -3.40
N PHE A 149 -1.38 1.49 -4.27
CA PHE A 149 -0.29 1.01 -5.12
C PHE A 149 0.25 2.12 -6.04
N GLY A 150 -0.63 2.88 -6.69
CA GLY A 150 -0.23 4.04 -7.49
C GLY A 150 0.46 5.14 -6.65
N ASN A 151 -0.04 5.44 -5.44
CA ASN A 151 0.59 6.38 -4.53
C ASN A 151 1.99 5.94 -4.11
N TYR A 152 2.16 4.64 -3.86
CA TYR A 152 3.47 4.06 -3.53
C TYR A 152 4.49 4.33 -4.65
N LEU A 153 4.14 4.04 -5.88
CA LEU A 153 5.04 4.26 -7.03
C LEU A 153 5.35 5.74 -7.26
N MET A 154 4.36 6.63 -7.07
CA MET A 154 4.59 8.07 -7.18
C MET A 154 5.62 8.55 -6.15
N GLY A 155 5.46 8.17 -4.90
CA GLY A 155 6.39 8.54 -3.84
C GLY A 155 7.74 7.81 -3.94
N LEU A 156 7.76 6.58 -4.46
CA LEU A 156 8.99 5.84 -4.72
C LEU A 156 9.84 6.57 -5.77
N GLY A 157 9.23 7.07 -6.85
CA GLY A 157 9.92 7.91 -7.84
C GLY A 157 10.58 9.14 -7.18
N ILE A 158 9.85 9.84 -6.29
CA ILE A 158 10.39 10.98 -5.56
C ILE A 158 11.55 10.54 -4.64
N ALA A 159 11.43 9.40 -3.97
CA ALA A 159 12.45 8.90 -3.04
C ALA A 159 13.73 8.41 -3.75
N ILE A 160 13.64 7.97 -5.00
CA ILE A 160 14.80 7.55 -5.81
C ILE A 160 15.57 8.75 -6.36
N PHE A 161 14.93 9.89 -6.54
CA PHE A 161 15.52 11.08 -7.21
C PHE A 161 16.87 11.51 -6.62
N PRO A 162 17.06 11.63 -5.30
CA PRO A 162 18.34 12.08 -4.74
C PRO A 162 19.52 11.12 -4.94
N CYS A 163 19.27 9.93 -5.49
CA CYS A 163 20.27 8.86 -5.68
C CYS A 163 20.93 8.38 -4.37
N ILE A 164 20.20 8.45 -3.27
CA ILE A 164 20.64 8.03 -1.93
C ILE A 164 19.99 6.69 -1.61
N TRP A 165 20.79 5.64 -1.53
CA TRP A 165 20.31 4.24 -1.50
C TRP A 165 19.33 3.91 -0.34
N TRP A 166 19.55 4.50 0.83
CA TRP A 166 18.72 4.21 2.00
C TRP A 166 17.35 4.92 1.96
N LEU A 167 17.22 6.01 1.22
CA LEU A 167 15.99 6.81 1.18
C LEU A 167 14.79 6.04 0.59
N PRO A 168 14.88 5.36 -0.58
CA PRO A 168 13.78 4.54 -1.08
C PRO A 168 13.47 3.35 -0.18
N VAL A 169 14.45 2.81 0.56
CA VAL A 169 14.23 1.74 1.54
C VAL A 169 13.40 2.25 2.71
N ILE A 170 13.81 3.36 3.34
CA ILE A 170 13.06 3.96 4.46
C ILE A 170 11.67 4.42 4.01
N TYR A 171 11.56 5.01 2.81
CA TYR A 171 10.25 5.36 2.23
C TYR A 171 9.35 4.14 2.12
N THR A 172 9.84 3.04 1.54
CA THR A 172 9.07 1.79 1.36
C THR A 172 8.60 1.21 2.69
N LEU A 173 9.49 1.12 3.68
CA LEU A 173 9.15 0.62 5.02
C LEU A 173 8.14 1.53 5.73
N SER A 174 8.34 2.84 5.66
CA SER A 174 7.41 3.82 6.24
C SER A 174 6.05 3.77 5.57
N PHE A 175 6.03 3.66 4.23
CA PHE A 175 4.81 3.51 3.47
C PHE A 175 4.07 2.22 3.85
N ALA A 176 4.76 1.09 3.90
CA ALA A 176 4.18 -0.20 4.25
C ALA A 176 3.56 -0.16 5.66
N LEU A 177 4.31 0.28 6.67
CA LEU A 177 3.85 0.38 8.06
C LEU A 177 2.66 1.36 8.23
N TYR A 178 2.64 2.42 7.44
CA TYR A 178 1.57 3.42 7.51
C TYR A 178 0.30 2.93 6.82
N TYR A 179 0.44 2.46 5.57
CA TYR A 179 -0.73 2.08 4.76
C TYR A 179 -1.30 0.72 5.13
N GLU A 180 -0.52 -0.22 5.67
CA GLU A 180 -1.05 -1.48 6.23
C GLU A 180 -2.18 -1.21 7.25
N ARG A 181 -1.98 -0.26 8.14
CA ARG A 181 -2.99 0.12 9.15
C ARG A 181 -4.20 0.80 8.55
N ILE A 182 -3.99 1.68 7.57
CA ILE A 182 -5.09 2.37 6.87
C ILE A 182 -5.91 1.34 6.08
N MET A 183 -5.26 0.42 5.37
CA MET A 183 -5.93 -0.65 4.63
C MET A 183 -6.74 -1.56 5.58
N ALA A 184 -6.17 -1.94 6.72
CA ALA A 184 -6.89 -2.72 7.74
C ALA A 184 -8.17 -2.01 8.23
N ALA A 185 -8.11 -0.69 8.47
CA ALA A 185 -9.28 0.08 8.87
C ALA A 185 -10.32 0.24 7.73
N GLU A 186 -9.87 0.38 6.48
CA GLU A 186 -10.78 0.41 5.33
C GLU A 186 -11.46 -0.95 5.11
N GLU A 187 -10.73 -2.04 5.24
CA GLU A 187 -11.27 -3.39 5.13
C GLU A 187 -12.24 -3.73 6.26
N ASP A 188 -11.96 -3.31 7.49
CA ASP A 188 -12.88 -3.45 8.63
C ASP A 188 -14.21 -2.71 8.38
N PHE A 189 -14.14 -1.46 7.88
CA PHE A 189 -15.32 -0.70 7.49
C PHE A 189 -16.11 -1.37 6.35
N LEU A 190 -15.42 -1.84 5.31
CA LEU A 190 -16.08 -2.51 4.17
C LEU A 190 -16.71 -3.85 4.60
N ARG A 191 -16.03 -4.61 5.45
CA ARG A 191 -16.53 -5.85 6.05
C ARG A 191 -17.80 -5.60 6.87
N ALA A 192 -17.79 -4.58 7.72
CA ALA A 192 -18.95 -4.21 8.51
C ALA A 192 -20.16 -3.77 7.66
N LYS A 193 -19.88 -3.15 6.49
CA LYS A 193 -20.92 -2.61 5.61
C LYS A 193 -21.48 -3.63 4.62
N PHE A 194 -20.63 -4.46 4.01
CA PHE A 194 -21.00 -5.35 2.91
C PHE A 194 -21.01 -6.84 3.30
N GLY A 195 -20.55 -7.18 4.51
CA GLY A 195 -20.62 -8.55 5.06
C GLY A 195 -20.00 -9.60 4.15
N GLU A 196 -20.80 -10.61 3.79
CA GLU A 196 -20.38 -11.77 2.98
C GLU A 196 -19.86 -11.39 1.59
N ASP A 197 -20.37 -10.34 0.96
CA ASP A 197 -19.91 -9.91 -0.36
C ASP A 197 -18.47 -9.40 -0.30
N PHE A 198 -18.12 -8.69 0.78
CA PHE A 198 -16.74 -8.29 1.02
C PHE A 198 -15.84 -9.49 1.29
N GLU A 199 -16.26 -10.45 2.13
CA GLU A 199 -15.46 -11.64 2.45
C GLU A 199 -15.14 -12.45 1.19
N LYS A 200 -16.15 -12.80 0.38
CA LYS A 200 -15.97 -13.52 -0.89
C LYS A 200 -15.00 -12.84 -1.83
N TRP A 201 -15.10 -11.51 -1.96
CA TRP A 201 -14.18 -10.73 -2.79
C TRP A 201 -12.77 -10.66 -2.20
N SER A 202 -12.64 -10.46 -0.89
CA SER A 202 -11.35 -10.29 -0.23
C SER A 202 -10.53 -11.57 -0.19
N GLU A 203 -11.14 -12.74 -0.13
CA GLU A 203 -10.48 -14.05 -0.18
C GLU A 203 -9.75 -14.27 -1.51
N ILE A 204 -10.32 -13.80 -2.61
CA ILE A 204 -9.74 -14.01 -3.94
C ILE A 204 -8.87 -12.86 -4.42
N THR A 205 -9.03 -11.65 -3.89
CA THR A 205 -8.34 -10.44 -4.38
C THR A 205 -7.21 -10.05 -3.42
N PRO A 206 -5.95 -9.94 -3.89
CA PRO A 206 -4.82 -9.56 -3.04
C PRO A 206 -4.93 -8.10 -2.56
N GLY A 207 -4.37 -7.81 -1.37
CA GLY A 207 -4.47 -6.50 -0.73
C GLY A 207 -3.74 -5.39 -1.48
N PHE A 208 -2.46 -5.61 -1.82
CA PHE A 208 -1.58 -4.53 -2.30
C PHE A 208 -0.88 -4.81 -3.62
N PHE A 209 -0.36 -6.01 -3.87
CA PHE A 209 0.31 -6.35 -5.13
C PHE A 209 -0.69 -6.87 -6.16
N PRO A 210 -0.78 -6.25 -7.37
CA PRO A 210 -1.77 -6.63 -8.37
C PRO A 210 -1.56 -8.05 -8.91
N ALA A 211 -2.63 -8.85 -8.95
CA ALA A 211 -2.70 -10.17 -9.57
C ALA A 211 -3.41 -10.06 -10.94
N PHE A 212 -2.69 -9.63 -11.97
CA PHE A 212 -3.26 -9.30 -13.28
C PHE A 212 -4.02 -10.45 -13.96
N TYR A 213 -3.70 -11.69 -13.61
CA TYR A 213 -4.41 -12.87 -14.13
C TYR A 213 -5.86 -12.99 -13.63
N LYS A 214 -6.26 -12.17 -12.65
CA LYS A 214 -7.63 -12.11 -12.09
C LYS A 214 -8.47 -10.98 -12.70
N TRP A 215 -8.03 -10.42 -13.81
CA TRP A 215 -8.70 -9.30 -14.42
C TRP A 215 -10.15 -9.61 -14.79
N ASP A 216 -11.05 -8.79 -14.29
CA ASP A 216 -12.46 -8.72 -14.69
C ASP A 216 -12.74 -7.33 -15.27
N SER A 217 -13.59 -7.27 -16.29
CA SER A 217 -13.88 -6.02 -17.01
C SER A 217 -14.55 -4.99 -16.09
N PRO A 218 -14.16 -3.70 -16.17
CA PRO A 218 -14.78 -2.68 -15.35
C PRO A 218 -16.27 -2.51 -15.69
N SER A 219 -17.11 -2.32 -14.68
CA SER A 219 -18.55 -2.12 -14.83
C SER A 219 -18.94 -0.76 -15.43
N LEU A 220 -18.03 0.21 -15.39
CA LEU A 220 -18.22 1.55 -15.91
C LEU A 220 -17.25 1.86 -17.04
N GLU A 221 -17.71 2.60 -18.06
CA GLU A 221 -16.85 3.08 -19.14
C GLU A 221 -15.77 4.04 -18.64
N PHE A 222 -14.70 4.18 -19.41
CA PHE A 222 -13.59 5.06 -19.07
C PHE A 222 -13.97 6.54 -19.20
N SER A 223 -13.72 7.33 -18.15
CA SER A 223 -14.12 8.73 -18.09
C SER A 223 -12.93 9.68 -17.97
N PHE A 224 -12.54 10.32 -19.08
CA PHE A 224 -11.50 11.36 -19.10
C PHE A 224 -11.85 12.57 -18.22
N LYS A 225 -13.13 12.97 -18.18
CA LYS A 225 -13.57 14.09 -17.33
C LYS A 225 -13.31 13.80 -15.85
N ASN A 226 -13.61 12.57 -15.39
CA ASN A 226 -13.34 12.17 -14.01
C ASN A 226 -11.85 12.20 -13.69
N ILE A 227 -10.99 11.77 -14.62
CA ILE A 227 -9.53 11.84 -14.48
C ILE A 227 -9.06 13.27 -14.33
N LEU A 228 -9.45 14.14 -15.27
CA LEU A 228 -9.09 15.56 -15.22
C LEU A 228 -9.56 16.22 -13.93
N ARG A 229 -10.77 15.87 -13.44
CA ARG A 229 -11.33 16.39 -12.19
C ARG A 229 -10.55 15.94 -10.95
N ARG A 230 -9.94 14.73 -10.98
CA ARG A 230 -9.36 14.09 -9.79
C ARG A 230 -7.83 14.08 -9.77
N GLU A 231 -7.16 13.93 -10.90
CA GLU A 231 -5.71 13.67 -10.95
C GLU A 231 -4.84 14.88 -11.35
N TYR A 232 -5.43 16.00 -11.80
CA TYR A 232 -4.66 17.21 -12.14
C TYR A 232 -3.77 17.72 -11.00
N SER A 233 -4.26 17.61 -9.77
CA SER A 233 -3.51 18.02 -8.59
C SER A 233 -2.38 17.03 -8.23
N SER A 234 -2.57 15.74 -8.54
CA SER A 234 -1.56 14.70 -8.33
C SER A 234 -0.40 14.87 -9.30
N LEU A 235 -0.68 15.18 -10.57
CA LEU A 235 0.34 15.48 -11.57
C LEU A 235 1.17 16.72 -11.17
N PHE A 236 0.50 17.81 -10.80
CA PHE A 236 1.21 19.02 -10.39
C PHE A 236 2.04 18.78 -9.12
N ALA A 237 1.49 18.09 -8.12
CA ALA A 237 2.22 17.78 -6.89
C ALA A 237 3.46 16.91 -7.16
N LEU A 238 3.36 15.95 -8.07
CA LEU A 238 4.48 15.10 -8.48
C LEU A 238 5.61 15.95 -9.09
N VAL A 239 5.31 16.74 -10.13
CA VAL A 239 6.29 17.58 -10.81
C VAL A 239 6.85 18.66 -9.88
N LEU A 240 6.04 19.27 -9.04
CA LEU A 240 6.46 20.23 -8.02
C LEU A 240 7.50 19.62 -7.07
N SER A 241 7.26 18.37 -6.62
CA SER A 241 8.21 17.67 -5.73
C SER A 241 9.58 17.50 -6.39
N PHE A 242 9.62 17.07 -7.66
CA PHE A 242 10.86 16.95 -8.42
C PHE A 242 11.54 18.30 -8.62
N SER A 243 10.78 19.35 -8.94
CA SER A 243 11.31 20.71 -9.09
C SER A 243 11.92 21.24 -7.80
N ILE A 244 11.28 20.99 -6.65
CA ILE A 244 11.82 21.39 -5.34
C ILE A 244 13.11 20.63 -5.05
N LEU A 245 13.18 19.33 -5.32
CA LEU A 245 14.37 18.53 -5.08
C LEU A 245 15.53 18.97 -5.98
N ASP A 246 15.29 19.23 -7.28
CA ASP A 246 16.30 19.74 -8.21
C ASP A 246 16.83 21.11 -7.76
N MET A 247 15.93 22.04 -7.43
CA MET A 247 16.33 23.37 -6.94
C MET A 247 17.12 23.29 -5.62
N THR A 248 16.70 22.40 -4.71
CA THR A 248 17.40 22.21 -3.42
C THR A 248 18.78 21.59 -3.65
N GLY A 249 18.89 20.58 -4.52
CA GLY A 249 20.18 19.96 -4.87
C GLY A 249 21.15 20.97 -5.47
N ASN A 250 20.69 21.82 -6.41
CA ASN A 250 21.49 22.88 -7.00
C ASN A 250 21.95 23.90 -5.95
N PHE A 251 21.07 24.28 -5.05
CA PHE A 251 21.43 25.20 -3.97
C PHE A 251 22.48 24.59 -3.02
N LEU A 252 22.35 23.31 -2.69
CA LEU A 252 23.31 22.66 -1.79
C LEU A 252 24.73 22.58 -2.40
N ILE A 253 24.83 22.26 -3.69
CA ILE A 253 26.11 22.07 -4.36
C ILE A 253 26.69 23.41 -4.86
N GLU A 254 25.92 24.18 -5.63
CA GLU A 254 26.39 25.36 -6.34
C GLU A 254 26.08 26.67 -5.62
N LYS A 255 25.32 26.62 -4.50
CA LYS A 255 24.85 27.79 -3.74
C LYS A 255 24.01 28.78 -4.58
N LYS A 256 23.33 28.25 -5.60
CA LYS A 256 22.46 29.02 -6.51
C LYS A 256 21.07 28.40 -6.57
N PHE A 257 20.05 29.25 -6.50
CA PHE A 257 18.65 28.82 -6.69
C PHE A 257 18.30 28.89 -8.18
N TYR A 258 18.24 27.75 -8.83
CA TYR A 258 17.74 27.61 -10.20
C TYR A 258 17.20 26.21 -10.44
N LEU A 259 16.37 26.08 -11.47
CA LEU A 259 15.93 24.82 -12.02
C LEU A 259 16.65 24.54 -13.34
N VAL A 260 17.04 23.29 -13.56
CA VAL A 260 17.45 22.86 -14.89
C VAL A 260 16.31 23.09 -15.88
N PRO A 261 16.59 23.47 -17.15
CA PRO A 261 15.57 23.84 -18.13
C PRO A 261 14.40 22.86 -18.20
N ILE A 262 14.65 21.55 -18.17
CA ILE A 262 13.58 20.56 -18.25
C ILE A 262 12.62 20.65 -17.05
N TRP A 263 13.13 20.79 -15.81
CA TRP A 263 12.29 20.93 -14.62
C TRP A 263 11.53 22.25 -14.62
N ASN A 264 12.16 23.31 -15.12
CA ASN A 264 11.52 24.62 -15.27
C ASN A 264 10.34 24.56 -16.25
N TYR A 265 10.51 23.96 -17.44
CA TYR A 265 9.42 23.78 -18.39
C TYR A 265 8.28 22.90 -17.83
N LEU A 266 8.61 21.75 -17.24
CA LEU A 266 7.62 20.86 -16.65
C LEU A 266 6.83 21.55 -15.53
N PHE A 267 7.51 22.30 -14.67
CA PHE A 267 6.86 23.07 -13.61
C PHE A 267 5.83 24.06 -14.15
N TRP A 268 6.21 24.91 -15.10
CA TRP A 268 5.31 25.92 -15.63
C TRP A 268 4.15 25.32 -16.41
N ILE A 269 4.38 24.30 -17.24
CA ILE A 269 3.32 23.59 -17.98
C ILE A 269 2.31 22.99 -17.00
N THR A 270 2.77 22.29 -15.98
CA THR A 270 1.87 21.62 -15.02
C THR A 270 1.20 22.62 -14.08
N LEU A 271 1.84 23.71 -13.73
CA LEU A 271 1.24 24.80 -12.95
C LEU A 271 0.08 25.47 -13.72
N VAL A 272 0.30 25.82 -14.98
CA VAL A 272 -0.75 26.42 -15.83
C VAL A 272 -1.92 25.44 -15.99
N ALA A 273 -1.64 24.16 -16.29
CA ALA A 273 -2.67 23.13 -16.38
C ALA A 273 -3.43 22.97 -15.05
N TYR A 274 -2.72 22.98 -13.92
CA TYR A 274 -3.31 22.93 -12.59
C TYR A 274 -4.27 24.10 -12.34
N LEU A 275 -3.83 25.34 -12.64
CA LEU A 275 -4.65 26.53 -12.42
C LEU A 275 -5.89 26.55 -13.29
N ILE A 276 -5.76 26.18 -14.59
CA ILE A 276 -6.89 26.08 -15.52
C ILE A 276 -7.90 25.02 -15.01
N LEU A 277 -7.45 23.79 -14.75
CA LEU A 277 -8.34 22.70 -14.34
C LEU A 277 -8.97 22.95 -12.96
N ARG A 278 -8.23 23.58 -12.05
CA ARG A 278 -8.77 24.01 -10.75
C ARG A 278 -9.88 25.05 -10.91
N THR A 279 -9.67 26.03 -11.78
CA THR A 279 -10.67 27.09 -12.08
C THR A 279 -11.92 26.48 -12.74
N VAL A 280 -11.75 25.66 -13.78
CA VAL A 280 -12.84 24.93 -14.45
C VAL A 280 -13.62 24.09 -13.44
N LYS A 281 -12.95 23.31 -12.58
CA LYS A 281 -13.60 22.49 -11.56
C LYS A 281 -14.37 23.28 -10.53
N ARG A 282 -13.91 24.49 -10.15
CA ARG A 282 -14.53 25.29 -9.08
C ARG A 282 -15.68 26.16 -9.57
N HIS A 283 -15.61 26.63 -10.81
CA HIS A 283 -16.51 27.64 -11.32
C HIS A 283 -17.40 27.15 -12.46
N THR A 284 -17.25 25.90 -12.89
CA THR A 284 -18.08 25.32 -13.97
C THR A 284 -18.45 23.87 -13.63
N THR A 285 -19.48 23.38 -14.32
CA THR A 285 -19.91 21.97 -14.27
C THR A 285 -19.33 21.12 -15.41
N MET A 286 -18.37 21.66 -16.19
CA MET A 286 -17.82 20.99 -17.38
C MET A 286 -17.16 19.64 -17.07
N LEU A 287 -16.56 19.49 -15.89
CA LEU A 287 -15.91 18.27 -15.43
C LEU A 287 -16.83 17.37 -14.60
N ASP A 288 -18.09 17.76 -14.41
CA ASP A 288 -19.04 16.92 -13.69
C ASP A 288 -19.48 15.74 -14.57
N VAL A 289 -19.52 14.57 -13.97
CA VAL A 289 -19.97 13.33 -14.61
C VAL A 289 -21.03 12.71 -13.72
N LYS A 290 -22.21 12.46 -14.29
CA LYS A 290 -23.33 11.86 -13.57
C LYS A 290 -22.91 10.48 -13.02
N GLY A 291 -23.06 10.27 -11.71
CA GLY A 291 -22.68 9.01 -11.05
C GLY A 291 -21.17 8.81 -10.78
N ARG A 292 -20.35 9.88 -10.93
CA ARG A 292 -18.88 9.80 -10.70
C ARG A 292 -18.30 10.99 -9.95
#